data_a4c4b5711c200694d6d2abe320aafb45
#
_entry.id   a4c4b5711c200694d6d2abe320aafb45
#
_cell.length_a   1.000
_cell.length_b   1.000
_cell.length_c   1.000
_cell.angle_alpha   90.00
_cell.angle_beta   90.00
_cell.angle_gamma   90.00
#
_symmetry.space_group_name_H-M   'P 1'
#
loop_
_entity.id
_entity.type
_entity.pdbx_description
1 polymer ?
#
loop_
_entity_poly.entity_id
_entity_poly.type
_entity_poly.pdbx_seq_one_letter_code
_entity_poly.pdbx_strand_id
1 'polypeptide(L)'
;MDIEANLIFVRSFRNTFGRMEKALVLGAAGQIGTELVAALRAKWGTENVIATDLRPEALEAPAFALNAMDEPALRALVQEQGITEVYHLVAMLSATGEKMPEKAWELNMLTLFHVLNLAKEGLLKRVFWPSSIAAFGPNTPALDTPQYSPMDPTTVYGISKL
;
A
#
# COMPACT_ATOMS: atom_id res chain seq x y z
N MET A 1 -11.78 -3.02 -25.17
CA MET A 1 -11.67 -3.15 -23.70
C MET A 1 -11.32 -1.77 -23.19
N ASP A 2 -12.35 -1.07 -22.69
CA ASP A 2 -12.32 0.38 -22.51
C ASP A 2 -11.39 0.83 -21.38
N ILE A 3 -10.34 1.53 -21.75
CA ILE A 3 -9.43 2.26 -20.85
C ILE A 3 -10.17 3.43 -20.15
N GLU A 4 -11.32 3.84 -20.65
CA GLU A 4 -12.13 4.93 -20.07
C GLU A 4 -12.82 4.58 -18.76
N ALA A 5 -13.17 3.33 -18.51
CA ALA A 5 -13.81 2.92 -17.25
C ALA A 5 -12.88 3.08 -16.02
N ASN A 6 -11.57 2.94 -16.19
CA ASN A 6 -10.58 3.16 -15.15
C ASN A 6 -10.30 4.65 -14.88
N LEU A 7 -10.58 5.53 -15.85
CA LEU A 7 -10.42 6.98 -15.69
C LEU A 7 -11.57 7.62 -14.89
N ILE A 8 -12.74 7.01 -14.84
CA ILE A 8 -13.90 7.54 -14.11
C ILE A 8 -13.71 7.40 -12.60
N PHE A 9 -13.06 6.34 -12.13
CA PHE A 9 -12.71 6.18 -10.71
C PHE A 9 -11.71 7.25 -10.23
N VAL A 10 -10.86 7.74 -11.10
CA VAL A 10 -9.87 8.79 -10.82
C VAL A 10 -10.48 10.21 -10.88
N ARG A 11 -11.57 10.42 -11.63
CA ARG A 11 -12.21 11.74 -11.80
C ARG A 11 -13.14 12.18 -10.67
N SER A 12 -13.60 11.25 -9.83
CA SER A 12 -14.58 11.55 -8.76
C SER A 12 -13.99 12.16 -7.48
N PHE A 13 -12.67 12.38 -7.42
CA PHE A 13 -11.99 12.89 -6.23
C PHE A 13 -11.45 14.34 -6.37
N ARG A 14 -12.11 15.18 -7.17
CA ARG A 14 -11.83 16.62 -7.13
C ARG A 14 -12.74 17.32 -6.13
N ASN A 15 -12.10 17.79 -5.06
CA ASN A 15 -12.54 18.88 -4.18
C ASN A 15 -13.78 18.68 -3.31
N THR A 16 -13.51 18.19 -2.10
CA THR A 16 -14.20 18.74 -0.93
C THR A 16 -13.16 18.90 0.19
N PHE A 17 -12.81 20.12 0.52
CA PHE A 17 -11.87 20.61 1.55
C PHE A 17 -10.47 21.00 1.08
N GLY A 18 -10.20 22.28 1.23
CA GLY A 18 -8.99 23.02 0.84
C GLY A 18 -7.74 22.76 1.71
N ARG A 19 -7.47 21.52 2.10
CA ARG A 19 -6.19 21.11 2.67
C ARG A 19 -5.54 20.15 1.70
N MET A 20 -4.35 20.48 1.21
CA MET A 20 -3.56 19.57 0.38
C MET A 20 -3.37 18.26 1.12
N GLU A 21 -3.82 17.16 0.53
CA GLU A 21 -3.65 15.83 1.10
C GLU A 21 -2.21 15.39 0.91
N LYS A 22 -1.56 14.89 1.97
CA LYS A 22 -0.21 14.35 1.89
C LYS A 22 -0.25 12.83 1.93
N ALA A 23 0.48 12.22 1.03
CA ALA A 23 0.60 10.78 0.92
C ALA A 23 1.91 10.26 1.48
N LEU A 24 1.85 9.13 2.14
CA LEU A 24 2.99 8.30 2.52
C LEU A 24 2.98 7.01 1.70
N VAL A 25 4.09 6.68 1.08
CA VAL A 25 4.30 5.40 0.42
C VAL A 25 5.24 4.55 1.27
N LEU A 26 4.73 3.49 1.88
CA LEU A 26 5.50 2.48 2.63
C LEU A 26 5.98 1.40 1.66
N GLY A 27 7.30 1.13 1.64
CA GLY A 27 7.90 0.20 0.67
C GLY A 27 8.18 0.88 -0.68
N ALA A 28 8.56 2.15 -0.63
CA ALA A 28 8.74 3.00 -1.81
C ALA A 28 9.91 2.59 -2.72
N ALA A 29 10.93 1.90 -2.19
CA ALA A 29 12.05 1.39 -2.99
C ALA A 29 11.74 0.06 -3.70
N GLY A 30 10.55 -0.51 -3.50
CA GLY A 30 10.08 -1.68 -4.24
C GLY A 30 9.69 -1.37 -5.68
N GLN A 31 9.45 -2.41 -6.49
CA GLN A 31 9.10 -2.29 -7.91
C GLN A 31 7.85 -1.40 -8.12
N ILE A 32 6.77 -1.65 -7.38
CA ILE A 32 5.56 -0.82 -7.48
C ILE A 32 5.79 0.55 -6.84
N GLY A 33 6.54 0.60 -5.74
CA GLY A 33 6.76 1.81 -4.96
C GLY A 33 7.45 2.91 -5.75
N THR A 34 8.51 2.59 -6.50
CA THR A 34 9.26 3.55 -7.33
C THR A 34 8.37 4.21 -8.38
N GLU A 35 7.59 3.41 -9.11
CA GLU A 35 6.67 3.91 -10.13
C GLU A 35 5.53 4.73 -9.50
N LEU A 36 4.98 4.24 -8.39
CA LEU A 36 3.88 4.93 -7.70
C LEU A 36 4.32 6.29 -7.15
N VAL A 37 5.49 6.38 -6.51
CA VAL A 37 6.03 7.64 -6.00
C VAL A 37 6.20 8.65 -7.14
N ALA A 38 6.79 8.24 -8.26
CA ALA A 38 6.96 9.11 -9.43
C ALA A 38 5.61 9.62 -9.95
N ALA A 39 4.63 8.72 -10.13
CA ALA A 39 3.30 9.06 -10.61
C ALA A 39 2.54 10.00 -9.66
N LEU A 40 2.59 9.73 -8.34
CA LEU A 40 1.94 10.58 -7.34
C LEU A 40 2.59 11.97 -7.27
N ARG A 41 3.93 12.05 -7.30
CA ARG A 41 4.66 13.33 -7.31
C ARG A 41 4.36 14.16 -8.53
N ALA A 42 4.29 13.56 -9.70
CA ALA A 42 3.90 14.25 -10.93
C ALA A 42 2.47 14.83 -10.85
N LYS A 43 1.58 14.17 -10.10
CA LYS A 43 0.17 14.55 -9.98
C LYS A 43 -0.10 15.53 -8.85
N TRP A 44 0.57 15.41 -7.70
CA TRP A 44 0.24 16.13 -6.47
C TRP A 44 1.34 17.10 -6.00
N GLY A 45 2.51 17.07 -6.66
CA GLY A 45 3.70 17.79 -6.24
C GLY A 45 4.58 16.92 -5.34
N THR A 46 5.89 17.08 -5.50
CA THR A 46 6.91 16.29 -4.80
C THR A 46 6.81 16.41 -3.29
N GLU A 47 6.55 17.62 -2.79
CA GLU A 47 6.45 17.96 -1.36
C GLU A 47 5.25 17.30 -0.65
N ASN A 48 4.27 16.81 -1.42
CA ASN A 48 3.06 16.17 -0.90
C ASN A 48 3.13 14.65 -0.91
N VAL A 49 4.26 14.06 -1.35
CA VAL A 49 4.44 12.61 -1.42
C VAL A 49 5.73 12.18 -0.73
N ILE A 50 5.56 11.65 0.46
CA ILE A 50 6.64 11.14 1.30
C ILE A 50 6.92 9.68 0.94
N ALA A 51 8.16 9.36 0.58
CA ALA A 51 8.60 8.01 0.30
C ALA A 51 9.29 7.40 1.53
N THR A 52 9.01 6.15 1.85
CA THR A 52 9.71 5.45 2.94
C THR A 52 10.05 4.02 2.58
N ASP A 53 11.23 3.60 3.02
CA ASP A 53 11.71 2.22 2.91
C ASP A 53 12.75 1.95 4.01
N LEU A 54 13.15 0.70 4.19
CA LEU A 54 14.28 0.34 5.05
C LEU A 54 15.61 0.90 4.50
N ARG A 55 15.69 1.07 3.18
CA ARG A 55 16.87 1.55 2.44
C ARG A 55 16.47 2.67 1.49
N PRO A 56 16.33 3.90 1.99
CA PRO A 56 15.85 5.03 1.20
C PRO A 56 16.92 5.67 0.31
N GLU A 57 18.16 5.20 0.30
CA GLU A 57 19.29 5.82 -0.39
C GLU A 57 19.09 5.95 -1.91
N ALA A 58 18.25 5.07 -2.48
CA ALA A 58 17.90 5.09 -3.89
C ALA A 58 16.68 5.98 -4.20
N LEU A 59 16.06 6.58 -3.17
CA LEU A 59 14.85 7.37 -3.32
C LEU A 59 15.17 8.86 -3.35
N GLU A 60 14.51 9.58 -4.24
CA GLU A 60 14.56 11.05 -4.24
C GLU A 60 13.79 11.63 -3.04
N ALA A 61 14.28 12.76 -2.52
CA ALA A 61 13.62 13.45 -1.41
C ALA A 61 12.24 14.04 -1.83
N PRO A 62 11.27 14.15 -0.90
CA PRO A 62 11.34 13.76 0.50
C PRO A 62 11.25 12.24 0.70
N ALA A 63 12.28 11.67 1.32
CA ALA A 63 12.38 10.24 1.61
C ALA A 63 12.98 10.01 3.00
N PHE A 64 12.49 8.98 3.70
CA PHE A 64 12.93 8.66 5.06
C PHE A 64 13.17 7.15 5.21
N ALA A 65 14.18 6.79 6.01
CA ALA A 65 14.32 5.42 6.49
C ALA A 65 13.20 5.13 7.50
N LEU A 66 12.43 4.08 7.24
CA LEU A 66 11.36 3.65 8.13
C LEU A 66 11.19 2.13 8.06
N ASN A 67 11.23 1.49 9.23
CA ASN A 67 10.77 0.13 9.38
C ASN A 67 9.25 0.15 9.66
N ALA A 68 8.44 -0.40 8.77
CA ALA A 68 6.99 -0.45 8.94
C ALA A 68 6.55 -1.28 10.17
N MET A 69 7.44 -2.11 10.72
CA MET A 69 7.23 -2.84 11.99
C MET A 69 7.38 -1.94 13.21
N ASP A 70 7.96 -0.75 13.08
CA ASP A 70 8.11 0.25 14.14
C ASP A 70 6.90 1.21 14.13
N GLU A 71 5.82 0.81 14.81
CA GLU A 71 4.59 1.60 14.88
C GLU A 71 4.80 2.99 15.49
N PRO A 72 5.58 3.16 16.58
CA PRO A 72 5.88 4.48 17.12
C PRO A 72 6.55 5.41 16.09
N ALA A 73 7.54 4.92 15.35
CA ALA A 73 8.21 5.70 14.31
C ALA A 73 7.27 6.05 13.14
N LEU A 74 6.43 5.10 12.71
CA LEU A 74 5.41 5.34 11.70
C LEU A 74 4.43 6.43 12.14
N ARG A 75 3.94 6.34 13.38
CA ARG A 75 3.02 7.31 13.98
C ARG A 75 3.63 8.72 14.04
N ALA A 76 4.86 8.81 14.52
CA ALA A 76 5.58 10.08 14.59
C ALA A 76 5.68 10.72 13.20
N LEU A 77 6.11 9.96 12.20
CA LEU A 77 6.23 10.45 10.83
C LEU A 77 4.88 10.92 10.25
N VAL A 78 3.81 10.16 10.48
CA VAL A 78 2.46 10.53 10.02
C VAL A 78 2.03 11.86 10.63
N GLN A 79 2.26 12.06 11.93
CA GLN A 79 1.88 13.29 12.63
C GLN A 79 2.76 14.48 12.23
N GLU A 80 4.08 14.31 12.22
CA GLU A 80 5.04 15.37 11.92
C GLU A 80 4.90 15.88 10.47
N GLN A 81 4.70 14.96 9.53
CA GLN A 81 4.55 15.33 8.12
C GLN A 81 3.12 15.71 7.75
N GLY A 82 2.14 15.49 8.63
CA GLY A 82 0.73 15.76 8.35
C GLY A 82 0.16 14.85 7.26
N ILE A 83 0.57 13.58 7.26
CA ILE A 83 0.10 12.55 6.31
C ILE A 83 -1.38 12.29 6.53
N THR A 84 -2.14 12.18 5.45
CA THR A 84 -3.57 11.85 5.46
C THR A 84 -3.91 10.60 4.67
N GLU A 85 -3.00 10.17 3.78
CA GLU A 85 -3.16 8.96 2.97
C GLU A 85 -1.92 8.08 3.07
N VAL A 86 -2.13 6.76 3.16
CA VAL A 86 -1.05 5.78 3.16
C VAL A 86 -1.25 4.77 2.04
N TYR A 87 -0.22 4.62 1.23
CA TYR A 87 -0.06 3.52 0.26
C TYR A 87 0.87 2.48 0.86
N HIS A 88 0.29 1.41 1.37
CA HIS A 88 1.03 0.36 2.07
C HIS A 88 1.44 -0.75 1.09
N LEU A 89 2.70 -0.73 0.67
CA LEU A 89 3.26 -1.69 -0.29
C LEU A 89 4.24 -2.69 0.34
N VAL A 90 4.52 -2.54 1.65
CA VAL A 90 5.41 -3.48 2.35
C VAL A 90 4.77 -4.85 2.41
N ALA A 91 5.48 -5.85 1.90
CA ALA A 91 5.07 -7.24 2.00
C ALA A 91 6.23 -8.20 1.76
N MET A 92 6.23 -9.33 2.46
CA MET A 92 7.00 -10.50 2.08
C MET A 92 6.20 -11.26 1.02
N LEU A 93 6.77 -11.42 -0.18
CA LEU A 93 6.12 -12.05 -1.31
C LEU A 93 6.05 -13.57 -1.17
N SER A 94 5.15 -14.18 -1.94
CA SER A 94 4.81 -15.60 -1.89
C SER A 94 6.02 -16.54 -1.88
N ALA A 95 6.95 -16.42 -2.83
CA ALA A 95 8.10 -17.35 -2.92
C ALA A 95 9.02 -17.36 -1.67
N THR A 96 9.16 -16.21 -1.01
CA THR A 96 9.92 -16.09 0.25
C THR A 96 9.03 -16.42 1.44
N GLY A 97 7.77 -16.00 1.39
CA GLY A 97 6.78 -16.22 2.45
C GLY A 97 6.50 -17.69 2.72
N GLU A 98 6.42 -18.53 1.68
CA GLU A 98 6.21 -19.96 1.86
C GLU A 98 7.40 -20.70 2.52
N LYS A 99 8.59 -20.12 2.46
CA LYS A 99 9.76 -20.64 3.20
C LYS A 99 9.78 -20.20 4.66
N MET A 100 9.10 -19.10 5.00
CA MET A 100 9.05 -18.49 6.33
C MET A 100 7.62 -17.98 6.62
N PRO A 101 6.62 -18.87 6.71
CA PRO A 101 5.21 -18.48 6.73
C PRO A 101 4.84 -17.61 7.94
N GLU A 102 5.38 -17.91 9.11
CA GLU A 102 5.15 -17.12 10.33
C GLU A 102 5.66 -15.68 10.17
N LYS A 103 6.89 -15.52 9.65
CA LYS A 103 7.46 -14.20 9.41
C LYS A 103 6.71 -13.42 8.33
N ALA A 104 6.26 -14.13 7.29
CA ALA A 104 5.45 -13.52 6.23
C ALA A 104 4.14 -13.00 6.77
N TRP A 105 3.46 -13.80 7.59
CA TRP A 105 2.23 -13.41 8.26
C TRP A 105 2.46 -12.21 9.19
N GLU A 106 3.45 -12.29 10.07
CA GLU A 106 3.79 -11.22 10.99
C GLU A 106 4.07 -9.91 10.25
N LEU A 107 4.99 -9.92 9.28
CA LEU A 107 5.32 -8.72 8.52
C LEU A 107 4.10 -8.15 7.79
N ASN A 108 3.39 -8.99 7.01
CA ASN A 108 2.31 -8.50 6.16
C ASN A 108 1.12 -7.99 6.96
N MET A 109 0.75 -8.70 8.05
CA MET A 109 -0.44 -8.36 8.83
C MET A 109 -0.16 -7.32 9.89
N LEU A 110 0.95 -7.41 10.63
CA LEU A 110 1.24 -6.44 11.68
C LEU A 110 1.45 -5.04 11.12
N THR A 111 2.20 -4.92 10.02
CA THR A 111 2.40 -3.60 9.38
C THR A 111 1.09 -3.01 8.84
N LEU A 112 0.18 -3.86 8.34
CA LEU A 112 -1.17 -3.43 7.96
C LEU A 112 -1.95 -2.93 9.18
N PHE A 113 -1.94 -3.67 10.29
CA PHE A 113 -2.64 -3.25 11.51
C PHE A 113 -2.10 -1.95 12.08
N HIS A 114 -0.80 -1.67 12.00
CA HIS A 114 -0.24 -0.37 12.39
C HIS A 114 -0.91 0.77 11.61
N VAL A 115 -1.01 0.64 10.29
CA VAL A 115 -1.67 1.65 9.44
C VAL A 115 -3.17 1.75 9.71
N LEU A 116 -3.86 0.62 9.89
CA LEU A 116 -5.31 0.60 10.18
C LEU A 116 -5.63 1.20 11.55
N ASN A 117 -4.76 1.03 12.56
CA ASN A 117 -4.92 1.66 13.85
C ASN A 117 -4.83 3.18 13.74
N LEU A 118 -3.88 3.72 12.97
CA LEU A 118 -3.80 5.15 12.69
C LEU A 118 -5.06 5.68 12.00
N ALA A 119 -5.62 4.91 11.07
CA ALA A 119 -6.88 5.27 10.42
C ALA A 119 -8.07 5.23 11.40
N LYS A 120 -8.16 4.21 12.25
CA LYS A 120 -9.18 4.09 13.30
C LYS A 120 -9.14 5.26 14.28
N GLU A 121 -7.95 5.78 14.59
CA GLU A 121 -7.74 6.94 15.45
C GLU A 121 -8.05 8.28 14.74
N GLY A 122 -8.36 8.26 13.45
CA GLY A 122 -8.69 9.46 12.67
C GLY A 122 -7.47 10.24 12.17
N LEU A 123 -6.25 9.70 12.31
CA LEU A 123 -5.03 10.32 11.77
C LEU A 123 -4.95 10.19 10.26
N LEU A 124 -5.49 9.11 9.69
CA LEU A 124 -5.52 8.86 8.25
C LEU A 124 -6.96 8.91 7.73
N LYS A 125 -7.13 9.50 6.56
CA LYS A 125 -8.40 9.54 5.83
C LYS A 125 -8.54 8.37 4.85
N ARG A 126 -7.41 7.88 4.33
CA ARG A 126 -7.38 6.83 3.31
C ARG A 126 -6.18 5.91 3.49
N VAL A 127 -6.45 4.62 3.33
CA VAL A 127 -5.42 3.57 3.27
C VAL A 127 -5.62 2.82 1.96
N PHE A 128 -4.56 2.71 1.17
CA PHE A 128 -4.48 1.84 0.02
C PHE A 128 -3.59 0.64 0.36
N TRP A 129 -4.14 -0.54 0.22
CA TRP A 129 -3.43 -1.81 0.43
C TRP A 129 -3.75 -2.76 -0.72
N PRO A 130 -2.77 -3.09 -1.58
CA PRO A 130 -3.03 -3.93 -2.75
C PRO A 130 -3.29 -5.37 -2.33
N SER A 131 -4.35 -5.97 -2.88
CA SER A 131 -4.54 -7.41 -2.91
C SER A 131 -3.59 -8.04 -3.94
N SER A 132 -3.80 -9.29 -4.28
CA SER A 132 -2.95 -10.04 -5.21
C SER A 132 -3.77 -11.10 -5.93
N ILE A 133 -3.32 -11.53 -7.11
CA ILE A 133 -3.85 -12.74 -7.76
C ILE A 133 -3.67 -13.99 -6.89
N ALA A 134 -2.74 -13.98 -5.94
CA ALA A 134 -2.54 -15.07 -4.99
C ALA A 134 -3.72 -15.25 -4.00
N ALA A 135 -4.66 -14.30 -3.94
CA ALA A 135 -5.91 -14.45 -3.19
C ALA A 135 -6.88 -15.44 -3.85
N PHE A 136 -6.69 -15.73 -5.14
CA PHE A 136 -7.44 -16.75 -5.86
C PHE A 136 -6.79 -18.13 -5.72
N GLY A 137 -7.57 -19.19 -5.93
CA GLY A 137 -7.13 -20.56 -5.72
C GLY A 137 -7.81 -21.57 -6.66
N PRO A 138 -7.81 -22.86 -6.29
CA PRO A 138 -8.24 -23.94 -7.17
C PRO A 138 -9.68 -23.85 -7.68
N ASN A 139 -10.57 -23.24 -6.88
CA ASN A 139 -11.98 -23.10 -7.25
C ASN A 139 -12.29 -21.82 -8.04
N THR A 140 -11.29 -20.99 -8.28
CA THR A 140 -11.43 -19.80 -9.14
C THR A 140 -11.35 -20.21 -10.61
N PRO A 141 -12.26 -19.76 -11.50
CA PRO A 141 -12.14 -20.02 -12.92
C PRO A 141 -10.79 -19.56 -13.47
N ALA A 142 -10.07 -20.45 -14.20
CA ALA A 142 -8.74 -20.15 -14.71
C ALA A 142 -8.75 -19.24 -15.96
N LEU A 143 -9.88 -19.19 -16.67
CA LEU A 143 -10.07 -18.38 -17.87
C LEU A 143 -11.26 -17.44 -17.67
N ASP A 144 -11.15 -16.23 -18.18
CA ASP A 144 -12.19 -15.19 -18.13
C ASP A 144 -12.78 -14.99 -16.73
N THR A 145 -11.90 -14.99 -15.71
CA THR A 145 -12.25 -14.92 -14.29
C THR A 145 -13.17 -13.73 -14.00
N PRO A 146 -14.43 -13.95 -13.57
CA PRO A 146 -15.32 -12.86 -13.22
C PRO A 146 -14.82 -12.05 -12.04
N GLN A 147 -15.25 -10.78 -11.94
CA GLN A 147 -14.90 -9.91 -10.79
C GLN A 147 -15.32 -10.53 -9.44
N TYR A 148 -16.46 -11.18 -9.41
CA TYR A 148 -16.96 -11.91 -8.24
C TYR A 148 -16.70 -13.39 -8.41
N SER A 149 -15.50 -13.81 -8.03
CA SER A 149 -15.06 -15.20 -8.04
C SER A 149 -14.73 -15.67 -6.62
N PRO A 150 -14.85 -16.98 -6.33
CA PRO A 150 -14.35 -17.53 -5.08
C PRO A 150 -12.86 -17.19 -4.88
N MET A 151 -12.53 -16.70 -3.69
CA MET A 151 -11.15 -16.51 -3.27
C MET A 151 -10.83 -17.58 -2.24
N ASP A 152 -9.99 -18.54 -2.62
CA ASP A 152 -9.61 -19.71 -1.82
C ASP A 152 -8.09 -19.94 -1.87
N PRO A 153 -7.31 -18.96 -1.37
CA PRO A 153 -5.86 -19.01 -1.45
C PRO A 153 -5.27 -20.23 -0.77
N THR A 154 -4.21 -20.78 -1.35
CA THR A 154 -3.49 -21.95 -0.85
C THR A 154 -2.14 -21.60 -0.21
N THR A 155 -1.78 -20.32 -0.16
CA THR A 155 -0.52 -19.85 0.39
C THR A 155 -0.76 -18.85 1.53
N VAL A 156 0.18 -18.77 2.49
CA VAL A 156 0.10 -17.77 3.57
C VAL A 156 0.08 -16.35 3.00
N TYR A 157 0.85 -16.08 1.97
CA TYR A 157 0.82 -14.80 1.27
C TYR A 157 -0.58 -14.52 0.70
N GLY A 158 -1.18 -15.48 0.00
CA GLY A 158 -2.53 -15.34 -0.57
C GLY A 158 -3.59 -15.08 0.51
N ILE A 159 -3.52 -15.81 1.63
CA ILE A 159 -4.41 -15.60 2.79
C ILE A 159 -4.24 -14.18 3.35
N SER A 160 -3.01 -13.68 3.42
CA SER A 160 -2.75 -12.31 3.89
C SER A 160 -3.21 -11.22 2.92
N LYS A 161 -3.68 -11.57 1.73
CA LYS A 161 -4.14 -10.63 0.68
C LYS A 161 -5.64 -10.73 0.36
N LEU A 162 -6.36 -11.57 1.11
CA LEU A 162 -7.83 -11.66 1.08
C LEU A 162 -8.54 -10.37 1.60
#